data_1f5ca0887d8138d464db80d09c7881fc
#
_entry.id   1f5ca0887d8138d464db80d09c7881fc
#
_cell.length_a   1.000
_cell.length_b   1.000
_cell.length_c   1.000
_cell.angle_alpha   90.00
_cell.angle_beta   90.00
_cell.angle_gamma   90.00
#
_symmetry.space_group_name_H-M   'P 1'
#
loop_
_entity.id
_entity.type
_entity.pdbx_description
1 polymer ?
#
loop_
_entity_poly.entity_id
_entity_poly.type
_entity_poly.pdbx_seq_one_letter_code
_entity_poly.pdbx_strand_id
1 'polypeptide(L)'
;MPPASLRLDASLRLDNVTVDFPIYSGGSRSLKKTLVTIGTGGRITKGGGRVSVQALKDVSLRLGLGDRVGLVGHNGAGKTTMLRTMAGVYEPSQGRVRVTGRVSTIFDFTLGLDFDSTGFENIALQGMLLGLTRRGIAGLTDEIASFTDLGGYLDMPIRTYSAGMLTRLAFAVATAVNPEILLMDEWIETGDAEFFKRAEERLHLLVERAGILVLASHNIALIRRYCNSAIWLEHGHVRKSGSVEEVLLAAGLFDQAESAAARPARRT
;
A
#
# COMPACT_ATOMS: atom_id res chain seq x y z
N MET A 1 -3.06 26.97 -8.76
CA MET A 1 -4.21 26.70 -7.89
C MET A 1 -3.68 26.53 -6.47
N PRO A 2 -4.32 27.04 -5.42
CA PRO A 2 -3.91 26.72 -4.07
C PRO A 2 -4.03 25.21 -3.88
N PRO A 3 -3.10 24.56 -3.13
CA PRO A 3 -3.21 23.15 -2.81
C PRO A 3 -4.57 22.90 -2.16
N ALA A 4 -5.28 21.86 -2.59
CA ALA A 4 -6.51 21.45 -1.94
C ALA A 4 -6.21 21.35 -0.44
N SER A 5 -6.86 22.19 0.36
CA SER A 5 -6.69 22.19 1.81
C SER A 5 -6.96 20.78 2.30
N LEU A 6 -5.97 20.17 2.98
CA LEU A 6 -6.18 18.91 3.69
C LEU A 6 -7.44 19.08 4.52
N ARG A 7 -8.40 18.14 4.40
CA ARG A 7 -9.55 18.16 5.28
C ARG A 7 -9.05 17.96 6.71
N LEU A 8 -9.38 18.90 7.58
CA LEU A 8 -8.98 18.87 8.98
C LEU A 8 -9.58 17.71 9.79
N ASP A 9 -10.43 16.88 9.13
CA ASP A 9 -11.16 15.77 9.72
C ASP A 9 -10.77 14.38 9.18
N ALA A 10 -9.65 14.27 8.46
CA ALA A 10 -9.17 12.96 7.96
C ALA A 10 -8.97 11.98 9.13
N SER A 11 -9.56 10.80 9.01
CA SER A 11 -9.46 9.76 10.03
C SER A 11 -9.63 8.36 9.43
N LEU A 12 -9.00 7.37 10.07
CA LEU A 12 -9.13 5.96 9.74
C LEU A 12 -9.37 5.17 11.02
N ARG A 13 -10.44 4.39 11.05
CA ARG A 13 -10.83 3.63 12.23
C ARG A 13 -11.23 2.21 11.86
N LEU A 14 -10.63 1.26 12.57
CA LEU A 14 -11.00 -0.14 12.60
C LEU A 14 -11.61 -0.45 13.96
N ASP A 15 -12.78 -1.08 13.98
CA ASP A 15 -13.47 -1.54 15.20
C ASP A 15 -13.64 -3.07 15.12
N ASN A 16 -12.85 -3.83 15.87
CA ASN A 16 -12.89 -5.30 16.00
C ASN A 16 -12.90 -6.02 14.63
N VAL A 17 -12.04 -5.58 13.73
CA VAL A 17 -11.99 -6.06 12.35
C VAL A 17 -11.39 -7.45 12.28
N THR A 18 -12.14 -8.37 11.66
CA THR A 18 -11.70 -9.73 11.29
C THR A 18 -11.86 -9.90 9.79
N VAL A 19 -10.87 -10.52 9.13
CA VAL A 19 -10.89 -10.83 7.70
C VAL A 19 -10.60 -12.30 7.49
N ASP A 20 -11.58 -13.02 6.92
CA ASP A 20 -11.51 -14.43 6.60
C ASP A 20 -11.62 -14.64 5.07
N PHE A 21 -10.70 -15.39 4.50
CA PHE A 21 -10.75 -15.80 3.10
C PHE A 21 -11.26 -17.24 3.01
N PRO A 22 -12.47 -17.47 2.44
CA PRO A 22 -12.99 -18.82 2.26
C PRO A 22 -12.17 -19.59 1.23
N ILE A 23 -11.79 -20.84 1.57
CA ILE A 23 -11.16 -21.77 0.64
C ILE A 23 -12.26 -22.60 -0.02
N TYR A 24 -12.54 -22.33 -1.26
CA TYR A 24 -13.46 -23.16 -2.07
C TYR A 24 -12.69 -24.37 -2.58
N SER A 25 -12.86 -25.53 -1.94
CA SER A 25 -12.26 -26.79 -2.39
C SER A 25 -13.10 -27.44 -3.48
N GLY A 26 -12.75 -27.20 -4.73
CA GLY A 26 -13.17 -28.03 -5.86
C GLY A 26 -12.30 -29.28 -5.95
N GLY A 27 -12.55 -30.30 -5.10
CA GLY A 27 -11.85 -31.57 -5.14
C GLY A 27 -10.54 -31.62 -4.33
N SER A 28 -10.30 -32.72 -3.67
CA SER A 28 -9.24 -32.96 -2.67
C SER A 28 -7.77 -32.76 -3.13
N ARG A 29 -7.52 -32.53 -4.42
CA ARG A 29 -6.17 -32.26 -4.98
C ARG A 29 -5.80 -30.78 -5.07
N SER A 30 -6.75 -29.85 -4.94
CA SER A 30 -6.53 -28.41 -5.10
C SER A 30 -6.09 -27.69 -3.83
N LEU A 31 -6.33 -28.25 -2.64
CA LEU A 31 -6.03 -27.61 -1.35
C LEU A 31 -4.54 -27.24 -1.18
N LYS A 32 -3.62 -28.10 -1.64
CA LYS A 32 -2.18 -27.83 -1.53
C LYS A 32 -1.73 -26.66 -2.41
N LYS A 33 -2.30 -26.49 -3.61
CA LYS A 33 -1.96 -25.37 -4.52
C LYS A 33 -2.51 -24.04 -4.01
N THR A 34 -3.73 -24.01 -3.48
CA THR A 34 -4.37 -22.80 -2.94
C THR A 34 -3.67 -22.32 -1.66
N LEU A 35 -3.21 -23.22 -0.81
CA LEU A 35 -2.45 -22.87 0.42
C LEU A 35 -1.07 -22.30 0.13
N VAL A 36 -0.44 -22.68 -0.98
CA VAL A 36 0.88 -22.15 -1.41
C VAL A 36 0.74 -20.76 -2.06
N THR A 37 -0.42 -20.45 -2.65
CA THR A 37 -0.65 -19.16 -3.34
C THR A 37 -1.12 -18.06 -2.37
N ILE A 38 -1.80 -18.41 -1.26
CA ILE A 38 -2.17 -17.50 -0.19
C ILE A 38 -1.00 -17.52 0.80
N GLY A 39 -0.05 -16.60 0.64
CA GLY A 39 1.18 -16.49 1.45
C GLY A 39 0.95 -16.82 2.94
N THR A 40 1.40 -17.94 3.35
CA THR A 40 1.16 -18.79 4.50
C THR A 40 1.33 -18.18 5.90
N GLY A 41 0.55 -17.15 6.27
CA GLY A 41 0.59 -16.61 7.64
C GLY A 41 -0.72 -16.75 8.43
N GLY A 42 -1.83 -17.05 7.76
CA GLY A 42 -3.14 -17.11 8.40
C GLY A 42 -3.44 -18.46 9.08
N ARG A 43 -4.20 -18.45 10.17
CA ARG A 43 -4.72 -19.67 10.82
C ARG A 43 -5.86 -20.26 9.99
N ILE A 44 -5.77 -21.56 9.69
CA ILE A 44 -6.86 -22.31 9.06
C ILE A 44 -7.92 -22.61 10.13
N THR A 45 -9.12 -22.09 9.94
CA THR A 45 -10.28 -22.37 10.78
C THR A 45 -11.24 -23.32 10.06
N LYS A 46 -11.72 -24.33 10.78
CA LYS A 46 -12.74 -25.26 10.30
C LYS A 46 -14.03 -24.96 11.07
N GLY A 47 -15.00 -24.35 10.41
CA GLY A 47 -16.33 -24.11 10.99
C GLY A 47 -17.42 -24.33 9.93
N GLY A 48 -18.48 -25.07 10.27
CA GLY A 48 -19.65 -25.26 9.38
C GLY A 48 -19.36 -25.90 8.02
N GLY A 49 -18.37 -26.79 7.90
CA GLY A 49 -18.03 -27.50 6.65
C GLY A 49 -17.23 -26.67 5.64
N ARG A 50 -16.87 -25.41 5.96
CA ARG A 50 -16.02 -24.55 5.13
C ARG A 50 -14.66 -24.36 5.80
N VAL A 51 -13.60 -24.43 4.99
CA VAL A 51 -12.25 -24.10 5.43
C VAL A 51 -11.99 -22.64 5.06
N SER A 52 -11.57 -21.81 6.01
CA SER A 52 -11.18 -20.44 5.76
C SER A 52 -9.78 -20.15 6.33
N VAL A 53 -9.08 -19.19 5.69
CA VAL A 53 -7.85 -18.63 6.21
C VAL A 53 -8.19 -17.30 6.88
N GLN A 54 -8.02 -17.22 8.19
CA GLN A 54 -8.17 -15.99 8.94
C GLN A 54 -6.90 -15.17 8.81
N ALA A 55 -6.99 -14.08 8.04
CA ALA A 55 -5.86 -13.21 7.75
C ALA A 55 -5.72 -12.04 8.74
N LEU A 56 -6.83 -11.56 9.29
CA LEU A 56 -6.87 -10.60 10.41
C LEU A 56 -7.88 -11.07 11.44
N LYS A 57 -7.60 -10.80 12.71
CA LYS A 57 -8.49 -11.16 13.80
C LYS A 57 -8.55 -10.09 14.88
N ASP A 58 -9.76 -9.58 15.09
CA ASP A 58 -10.12 -8.63 16.17
C ASP A 58 -9.19 -7.41 16.24
N VAL A 59 -8.92 -6.82 15.06
CA VAL A 59 -8.03 -5.66 14.96
C VAL A 59 -8.82 -4.40 15.21
N SER A 60 -8.39 -3.62 16.21
CA SER A 60 -8.94 -2.29 16.51
C SER A 60 -7.83 -1.25 16.46
N LEU A 61 -8.09 -0.15 15.72
CA LEU A 61 -7.13 0.94 15.50
C LEU A 61 -7.86 2.24 15.25
N ARG A 62 -7.28 3.35 15.69
CA ARG A 62 -7.77 4.71 15.39
C ARG A 62 -6.61 5.58 15.01
N LEU A 63 -6.70 6.20 13.83
CA LEU A 63 -5.71 7.13 13.30
C LEU A 63 -6.37 8.45 12.94
N GLY A 64 -5.69 9.53 13.28
CA GLY A 64 -6.06 10.91 12.96
C GLY A 64 -4.92 11.65 12.24
N LEU A 65 -5.13 12.93 11.96
CA LEU A 65 -4.11 13.77 11.33
C LEU A 65 -2.80 13.78 12.12
N GLY A 66 -1.69 13.61 11.42
CA GLY A 66 -0.34 13.54 12.01
C GLY A 66 0.10 12.13 12.40
N ASP A 67 -0.81 11.16 12.42
CA ASP A 67 -0.43 9.77 12.70
C ASP A 67 0.34 9.17 11.52
N ARG A 68 1.51 8.62 11.84
CA ARG A 68 2.43 7.95 10.91
C ARG A 68 2.79 6.60 11.47
N VAL A 69 2.12 5.57 10.98
CA VAL A 69 2.15 4.22 11.56
C VAL A 69 2.95 3.27 10.70
N GLY A 70 3.96 2.64 11.30
CA GLY A 70 4.69 1.52 10.71
C GLY A 70 4.04 0.19 11.01
N LEU A 71 3.74 -0.62 10.01
CA LEU A 71 3.30 -2.02 10.19
C LEU A 71 4.51 -2.94 10.07
N VAL A 72 4.87 -3.61 11.15
CA VAL A 72 5.98 -4.56 11.21
C VAL A 72 5.48 -5.98 11.51
N GLY A 73 6.23 -6.97 11.06
CA GLY A 73 5.91 -8.39 11.24
C GLY A 73 6.43 -9.24 10.10
N HIS A 74 6.50 -10.55 10.31
CA HIS A 74 6.98 -11.51 9.30
C HIS A 74 6.10 -11.55 8.03
N ASN A 75 6.59 -12.19 6.96
CA ASN A 75 5.80 -12.43 5.76
C ASN A 75 4.57 -13.28 6.10
N GLY A 76 3.39 -12.83 5.62
CA GLY A 76 2.11 -13.47 5.98
C GLY A 76 1.56 -13.08 7.36
N ALA A 77 2.14 -12.12 8.07
CA ALA A 77 1.59 -11.61 9.33
C ALA A 77 0.23 -10.90 9.20
N GLY A 78 -0.16 -10.49 7.98
CA GLY A 78 -1.42 -9.80 7.71
C GLY A 78 -1.26 -8.33 7.29
N LYS A 79 -0.03 -7.81 7.13
CA LYS A 79 0.25 -6.39 6.81
C LYS A 79 -0.47 -5.92 5.54
N THR A 80 -0.27 -6.60 4.42
CA THR A 80 -0.93 -6.30 3.14
C THR A 80 -2.46 -6.43 3.23
N THR A 81 -2.95 -7.44 3.96
CA THR A 81 -4.39 -7.60 4.19
C THR A 81 -4.94 -6.41 4.97
N MET A 82 -4.25 -5.95 6.00
CA MET A 82 -4.65 -4.80 6.80
C MET A 82 -4.70 -3.53 5.95
N LEU A 83 -3.68 -3.26 5.13
CA LEU A 83 -3.66 -2.11 4.21
C LEU A 83 -4.81 -2.17 3.20
N ARG A 84 -5.05 -3.33 2.57
CA ARG A 84 -6.16 -3.51 1.60
C ARG A 84 -7.53 -3.38 2.26
N THR A 85 -7.66 -3.79 3.51
CA THR A 85 -8.90 -3.60 4.29
C THR A 85 -9.11 -2.13 4.64
N MET A 86 -8.06 -1.39 5.01
CA MET A 86 -8.09 0.06 5.23
C MET A 86 -8.45 0.82 3.95
N ALA A 87 -7.97 0.34 2.79
CA ALA A 87 -8.28 0.91 1.47
C ALA A 87 -9.69 0.58 0.97
N GLY A 88 -10.46 -0.27 1.68
CA GLY A 88 -11.77 -0.72 1.24
C GLY A 88 -11.77 -1.78 0.13
N VAL A 89 -10.60 -2.35 -0.19
CA VAL A 89 -10.45 -3.44 -1.17
C VAL A 89 -10.98 -4.75 -0.62
N TYR A 90 -10.76 -5.00 0.68
CA TYR A 90 -11.31 -6.17 1.37
C TYR A 90 -12.38 -5.74 2.37
N GLU A 91 -13.56 -6.33 2.24
CA GLU A 91 -14.63 -6.18 3.22
C GLU A 91 -14.34 -7.08 4.43
N PRO A 92 -14.41 -6.56 5.66
CA PRO A 92 -14.20 -7.37 6.85
C PRO A 92 -15.35 -8.38 7.05
N SER A 93 -15.01 -9.61 7.45
CA SER A 93 -15.97 -10.65 7.81
C SER A 93 -16.72 -10.30 9.10
N GLN A 94 -16.06 -9.56 10.01
CA GLN A 94 -16.61 -9.04 11.25
C GLN A 94 -15.99 -7.68 11.57
N GLY A 95 -16.72 -6.89 12.36
CA GLY A 95 -16.27 -5.55 12.73
C GLY A 95 -16.62 -4.51 11.66
N ARG A 96 -15.95 -3.36 11.71
CA ARG A 96 -16.23 -2.25 10.79
C ARG A 96 -15.00 -1.40 10.54
N VAL A 97 -14.82 -0.97 9.29
CA VAL A 97 -13.85 0.05 8.89
C VAL A 97 -14.60 1.35 8.60
N ARG A 98 -14.08 2.46 9.09
CA ARG A 98 -14.57 3.80 8.78
C ARG A 98 -13.39 4.65 8.34
N VAL A 99 -13.54 5.29 7.21
CA VAL A 99 -12.53 6.17 6.63
C VAL A 99 -13.18 7.49 6.29
N THR A 100 -12.60 8.59 6.75
CA THR A 100 -12.94 9.94 6.36
C THR A 100 -11.72 10.55 5.71
N GLY A 101 -11.88 11.11 4.52
CA GLY A 101 -10.78 11.64 3.73
C GLY A 101 -10.43 10.77 2.54
N ARG A 102 -9.58 11.32 1.66
CA ARG A 102 -9.15 10.66 0.43
C ARG A 102 -7.97 9.73 0.69
N VAL A 103 -8.18 8.45 0.38
CA VAL A 103 -7.15 7.41 0.47
C VAL A 103 -6.41 7.31 -0.85
N SER A 104 -5.08 7.33 -0.80
CA SER A 104 -4.21 6.91 -1.90
C SER A 104 -3.40 5.70 -1.47
N THR A 105 -3.28 4.74 -2.38
CA THR A 105 -2.56 3.49 -2.13
C THR A 105 -1.35 3.38 -3.03
N ILE A 106 -0.23 2.95 -2.47
CA ILE A 106 1.01 2.65 -3.20
C ILE A 106 1.38 1.19 -2.91
N PHE A 107 0.62 0.25 -3.45
CA PHE A 107 0.90 -1.19 -3.34
C PHE A 107 0.37 -2.04 -4.50
N ASP A 108 -0.46 -1.51 -5.38
CA ASP A 108 -0.95 -2.21 -6.56
C ASP A 108 -1.20 -1.21 -7.68
N PHE A 109 -0.12 -0.88 -8.38
CA PHE A 109 -0.14 0.14 -9.44
C PHE A 109 -0.93 -0.28 -10.68
N THR A 110 -1.18 -1.57 -10.86
CA THR A 110 -1.91 -2.06 -12.05
C THR A 110 -3.41 -2.11 -11.85
N LEU A 111 -3.87 -1.88 -10.61
CA LEU A 111 -5.29 -1.91 -10.30
C LEU A 111 -6.03 -0.76 -11.01
N GLY A 112 -7.05 -1.11 -11.79
CA GLY A 112 -7.86 -0.14 -12.53
C GLY A 112 -7.26 0.35 -13.84
N LEU A 113 -6.15 -0.24 -14.32
CA LEU A 113 -5.65 -0.02 -15.68
C LEU A 113 -6.50 -0.79 -16.70
N ASP A 114 -6.86 -0.10 -17.78
CA ASP A 114 -7.48 -0.71 -18.97
C ASP A 114 -6.42 -0.93 -20.04
N PHE A 115 -6.09 -2.20 -20.29
CA PHE A 115 -5.01 -2.58 -21.20
C PHE A 115 -5.31 -2.30 -22.67
N ASP A 116 -6.56 -2.13 -23.05
CA ASP A 116 -6.96 -1.80 -24.43
C ASP A 116 -6.99 -0.29 -24.68
N SER A 117 -6.97 0.51 -23.62
CA SER A 117 -6.92 1.97 -23.67
C SER A 117 -5.48 2.49 -23.76
N THR A 118 -5.32 3.70 -24.28
CA THR A 118 -4.03 4.41 -24.38
C THR A 118 -3.50 4.84 -23.01
N GLY A 119 -2.23 5.27 -22.97
CA GLY A 119 -1.63 5.84 -21.76
C GLY A 119 -2.40 7.07 -21.27
N PHE A 120 -2.78 7.99 -22.19
CA PHE A 120 -3.57 9.17 -21.83
C PHE A 120 -4.97 8.83 -21.32
N GLU A 121 -5.64 7.85 -21.92
CA GLU A 121 -6.95 7.39 -21.44
C GLU A 121 -6.84 6.74 -20.06
N ASN A 122 -5.76 5.99 -19.79
CA ASN A 122 -5.49 5.42 -18.47
C ASN A 122 -5.17 6.51 -17.43
N ILE A 123 -4.45 7.59 -17.79
CA ILE A 123 -4.28 8.76 -16.91
C ILE A 123 -5.66 9.32 -16.51
N ALA A 124 -6.57 9.47 -17.48
CA ALA A 124 -7.91 9.96 -17.22
C ALA A 124 -8.73 9.00 -16.34
N LEU A 125 -8.71 7.71 -16.65
CA LEU A 125 -9.42 6.66 -15.91
C LEU A 125 -8.96 6.60 -14.46
N GLN A 126 -7.65 6.49 -14.24
CA GLN A 126 -7.05 6.45 -12.91
C GLN A 126 -7.33 7.74 -12.12
N GLY A 127 -7.24 8.90 -12.77
CA GLY A 127 -7.58 10.18 -12.16
C GLY A 127 -9.03 10.22 -11.66
N MET A 128 -9.98 9.67 -12.43
CA MET A 128 -11.38 9.53 -11.98
C MET A 128 -11.52 8.58 -10.79
N LEU A 129 -10.80 7.45 -10.79
CA LEU A 129 -10.80 6.51 -9.66
C LEU A 129 -10.22 7.15 -8.39
N LEU A 130 -9.25 8.06 -8.53
CA LEU A 130 -8.72 8.87 -7.42
C LEU A 130 -9.67 10.03 -7.01
N GLY A 131 -10.87 10.12 -7.58
CA GLY A 131 -11.87 11.12 -7.25
C GLY A 131 -11.61 12.50 -7.83
N LEU A 132 -10.75 12.62 -8.85
CA LEU A 132 -10.52 13.89 -9.53
C LEU A 132 -11.65 14.23 -10.49
N THR A 133 -11.95 15.52 -10.60
CA THR A 133 -12.84 16.04 -11.67
C THR A 133 -12.12 16.02 -13.02
N ARG A 134 -12.87 15.99 -14.14
CA ARG A 134 -12.30 16.09 -15.50
C ARG A 134 -11.35 17.29 -15.66
N ARG A 135 -11.70 18.44 -15.06
CA ARG A 135 -10.84 19.64 -15.09
C ARG A 135 -9.57 19.44 -14.26
N GLY A 136 -9.66 18.74 -13.12
CA GLY A 136 -8.50 18.40 -12.30
C GLY A 136 -7.54 17.47 -13.02
N ILE A 137 -8.07 16.45 -13.72
CA ILE A 137 -7.30 15.52 -14.54
C ILE A 137 -6.57 16.27 -15.67
N ALA A 138 -7.30 17.08 -16.44
CA ALA A 138 -6.71 17.86 -17.53
C ALA A 138 -5.56 18.76 -17.05
N GLY A 139 -5.65 19.32 -15.83
CA GLY A 139 -4.60 20.16 -15.26
C GLY A 139 -3.35 19.38 -14.79
N LEU A 140 -3.44 18.05 -14.65
CA LEU A 140 -2.34 17.18 -14.22
C LEU A 140 -1.77 16.33 -15.36
N THR A 141 -2.48 16.21 -16.47
CA THR A 141 -2.11 15.30 -17.56
C THR A 141 -0.71 15.57 -18.10
N ASP A 142 -0.37 16.85 -18.36
CA ASP A 142 0.95 17.21 -18.89
C ASP A 142 2.08 16.93 -17.89
N GLU A 143 1.84 17.19 -16.60
CA GLU A 143 2.80 16.86 -15.52
C GLU A 143 3.03 15.36 -15.43
N ILE A 144 1.93 14.58 -15.42
CA ILE A 144 1.99 13.12 -15.37
C ILE A 144 2.73 12.57 -16.59
N ALA A 145 2.35 13.02 -17.80
CA ALA A 145 2.98 12.61 -19.05
C ALA A 145 4.49 12.90 -19.05
N SER A 146 4.88 14.11 -18.67
CA SER A 146 6.29 14.50 -18.56
C SER A 146 7.04 13.64 -17.53
N PHE A 147 6.43 13.34 -16.39
CA PHE A 147 7.07 12.53 -15.35
C PHE A 147 7.32 11.10 -15.80
N THR A 148 6.43 10.51 -16.60
CA THR A 148 6.58 9.13 -17.10
C THR A 148 7.75 8.95 -18.03
N ASP A 149 8.11 10.00 -18.77
CA ASP A 149 9.12 9.98 -19.85
C ASP A 149 8.82 8.91 -20.93
N LEU A 150 7.54 8.71 -21.23
CA LEU A 150 7.08 7.73 -22.23
C LEU A 150 6.87 8.32 -23.60
N GLY A 151 6.81 9.67 -23.73
CA GLY A 151 6.64 10.36 -25.00
C GLY A 151 5.45 9.84 -25.81
N GLY A 152 5.67 9.55 -27.09
CA GLY A 152 4.62 9.09 -28.00
C GLY A 152 4.00 7.71 -27.66
N TYR A 153 4.59 6.96 -26.75
CA TYR A 153 3.94 5.73 -26.27
C TYR A 153 2.63 6.03 -25.55
N LEU A 154 2.46 7.23 -24.97
CA LEU A 154 1.22 7.59 -24.30
C LEU A 154 -0.01 7.60 -25.21
N ASP A 155 0.17 7.70 -26.55
CA ASP A 155 -0.88 7.57 -27.54
C ASP A 155 -1.20 6.12 -27.92
N MET A 156 -0.43 5.14 -27.41
CA MET A 156 -0.59 3.73 -27.72
C MET A 156 -1.31 2.97 -26.60
N PRO A 157 -2.05 1.88 -26.93
CA PRO A 157 -2.66 1.01 -25.94
C PRO A 157 -1.62 0.42 -24.99
N ILE A 158 -1.90 0.45 -23.67
CA ILE A 158 -0.92 0.05 -22.67
C ILE A 158 -0.58 -1.46 -22.66
N ARG A 159 -1.35 -2.30 -23.35
CA ARG A 159 -0.98 -3.71 -23.58
C ARG A 159 0.34 -3.86 -24.35
N THR A 160 0.79 -2.80 -25.07
CA THR A 160 2.08 -2.79 -25.78
C THR A 160 3.25 -2.37 -24.90
N TYR A 161 2.98 -1.97 -23.65
CA TYR A 161 4.00 -1.46 -22.75
C TYR A 161 4.81 -2.58 -22.11
N SER A 162 6.08 -2.31 -21.84
CA SER A 162 6.88 -3.13 -20.95
C SER A 162 6.41 -2.99 -19.50
N ALA A 163 6.80 -3.94 -18.64
CA ALA A 163 6.48 -3.84 -17.20
C ALA A 163 7.01 -2.55 -16.57
N GLY A 164 8.20 -2.08 -16.98
CA GLY A 164 8.76 -0.81 -16.51
C GLY A 164 7.94 0.40 -16.96
N MET A 165 7.45 0.44 -18.21
CA MET A 165 6.58 1.50 -18.71
C MET A 165 5.24 1.53 -17.96
N LEU A 166 4.63 0.37 -17.69
CA LEU A 166 3.41 0.27 -16.89
C LEU A 166 3.65 0.80 -15.47
N THR A 167 4.76 0.43 -14.84
CA THR A 167 5.12 0.92 -13.50
C THR A 167 5.29 2.43 -13.50
N ARG A 168 5.99 3.01 -14.50
CA ARG A 168 6.19 4.46 -14.62
C ARG A 168 4.85 5.20 -14.76
N LEU A 169 3.96 4.74 -15.66
CA LEU A 169 2.64 5.33 -15.86
C LEU A 169 1.82 5.30 -14.57
N ALA A 170 1.66 4.13 -13.99
CA ALA A 170 0.83 3.93 -12.81
C ALA A 170 1.36 4.69 -11.58
N PHE A 171 2.70 4.70 -11.39
CA PHE A 171 3.35 5.47 -10.33
C PHE A 171 3.14 6.97 -10.51
N ALA A 172 3.32 7.48 -11.74
CA ALA A 172 3.14 8.91 -12.04
C ALA A 172 1.73 9.39 -11.68
N VAL A 173 0.71 8.60 -12.03
CA VAL A 173 -0.69 8.92 -11.72
C VAL A 173 -0.95 8.80 -10.21
N ALA A 174 -0.55 7.72 -9.57
CA ALA A 174 -0.79 7.49 -8.14
C ALA A 174 -0.18 8.59 -7.25
N THR A 175 0.95 9.17 -7.70
CA THR A 175 1.68 10.22 -6.97
C THR A 175 1.37 11.65 -7.41
N ALA A 176 0.49 11.83 -8.42
CA ALA A 176 0.11 13.17 -8.89
C ALA A 176 -0.83 13.91 -7.92
N VAL A 177 -1.46 13.20 -7.00
CA VAL A 177 -2.45 13.75 -6.08
C VAL A 177 -1.94 13.66 -4.65
N ASN A 178 -2.03 14.78 -3.92
CA ASN A 178 -1.70 14.77 -2.49
C ASN A 178 -2.77 14.00 -1.71
N PRO A 179 -2.43 12.90 -1.02
CA PRO A 179 -3.38 12.14 -0.24
C PRO A 179 -3.66 12.76 1.12
N GLU A 180 -4.88 12.59 1.63
CA GLU A 180 -5.18 12.85 3.04
C GLU A 180 -4.75 11.63 3.89
N ILE A 181 -4.90 10.42 3.33
CA ILE A 181 -4.47 9.15 3.93
C ILE A 181 -3.63 8.40 2.90
N LEU A 182 -2.37 8.12 3.22
CA LEU A 182 -1.44 7.38 2.37
C LEU A 182 -1.21 5.99 2.95
N LEU A 183 -1.51 4.95 2.15
CA LEU A 183 -1.28 3.55 2.50
C LEU A 183 -0.20 2.97 1.57
N MET A 184 0.88 2.45 2.15
CA MET A 184 2.02 1.92 1.41
C MET A 184 2.37 0.50 1.87
N ASP A 185 2.54 -0.42 0.90
CA ASP A 185 3.04 -1.77 1.14
C ASP A 185 4.40 -1.93 0.46
N GLU A 186 5.45 -1.80 1.24
CA GLU A 186 6.84 -1.70 0.83
C GLU A 186 7.22 -0.38 0.12
N TRP A 187 8.52 -0.09 0.12
CA TRP A 187 9.10 1.03 -0.61
C TRP A 187 9.46 0.57 -2.03
N ILE A 188 9.26 1.43 -3.02
CA ILE A 188 9.51 1.08 -4.41
C ILE A 188 11.02 0.93 -4.64
N GLU A 189 11.43 -0.23 -5.12
CA GLU A 189 12.84 -0.54 -5.43
C GLU A 189 13.05 -0.89 -6.93
N THR A 190 12.03 -0.71 -7.80
CA THR A 190 12.06 -1.16 -9.20
C THR A 190 12.06 -0.01 -10.20
N GLY A 191 12.92 -0.11 -11.23
CA GLY A 191 13.03 0.83 -12.35
C GLY A 191 14.46 1.01 -12.81
N ASP A 192 14.66 1.81 -13.88
CA ASP A 192 16.00 2.30 -14.23
C ASP A 192 16.47 3.35 -13.21
N ALA A 193 17.78 3.52 -13.10
CA ALA A 193 18.39 4.34 -12.04
C ALA A 193 17.93 5.82 -12.08
N GLU A 194 17.68 6.37 -13.26
CA GLU A 194 17.26 7.78 -13.40
C GLU A 194 15.81 7.99 -13.00
N PHE A 195 14.91 7.12 -13.47
CA PHE A 195 13.51 7.15 -13.06
C PHE A 195 13.37 6.89 -11.56
N PHE A 196 14.15 5.93 -11.03
CA PHE A 196 14.12 5.58 -9.60
C PHE A 196 14.43 6.79 -8.72
N LYS A 197 15.47 7.57 -9.06
CA LYS A 197 15.82 8.78 -8.29
C LYS A 197 14.67 9.80 -8.27
N ARG A 198 14.07 10.09 -9.43
CA ARG A 198 12.91 11.00 -9.53
C ARG A 198 11.69 10.48 -8.77
N ALA A 199 11.45 9.16 -8.85
CA ALA A 199 10.36 8.49 -8.15
C ALA A 199 10.55 8.55 -6.63
N GLU A 200 11.78 8.32 -6.15
CA GLU A 200 12.13 8.43 -4.74
C GLU A 200 11.90 9.84 -4.19
N GLU A 201 12.39 10.87 -4.89
CA GLU A 201 12.18 12.27 -4.51
C GLU A 201 10.69 12.62 -4.45
N ARG A 202 9.90 12.18 -5.45
CA ARG A 202 8.45 12.41 -5.50
C ARG A 202 7.72 11.68 -4.36
N LEU A 203 8.14 10.46 -4.06
CA LEU A 203 7.57 9.67 -2.98
C LEU A 203 7.85 10.29 -1.60
N HIS A 204 9.07 10.80 -1.38
CA HIS A 204 9.41 11.53 -0.16
C HIS A 204 8.46 12.72 0.06
N LEU A 205 8.27 13.55 -0.96
CA LEU A 205 7.36 14.69 -0.89
C LEU A 205 5.91 14.26 -0.63
N LEU A 206 5.47 13.14 -1.22
CA LEU A 206 4.14 12.61 -1.02
C LEU A 206 3.93 12.15 0.43
N VAL A 207 4.91 11.43 0.98
CA VAL A 207 4.90 10.97 2.38
C VAL A 207 4.89 12.16 3.34
N GLU A 208 5.70 13.19 3.10
CA GLU A 208 5.75 14.40 3.96
C GLU A 208 4.40 15.15 3.98
N ARG A 209 3.70 15.18 2.85
CA ARG A 209 2.43 15.91 2.69
C ARG A 209 1.21 15.11 3.13
N ALA A 210 1.33 13.82 3.33
CA ALA A 210 0.22 12.98 3.78
C ALA A 210 -0.26 13.39 5.16
N GLY A 211 -1.59 13.51 5.34
CA GLY A 211 -2.20 13.80 6.63
C GLY A 211 -2.08 12.62 7.59
N ILE A 212 -2.30 11.40 7.10
CA ILE A 212 -2.12 10.12 7.80
C ILE A 212 -1.25 9.23 6.91
N LEU A 213 -0.26 8.55 7.50
CA LEU A 213 0.57 7.55 6.82
C LEU A 213 0.42 6.19 7.50
N VAL A 214 0.20 5.14 6.70
CA VAL A 214 0.38 3.75 7.13
C VAL A 214 1.36 3.07 6.18
N LEU A 215 2.53 2.72 6.69
CA LEU A 215 3.63 2.14 5.93
C LEU A 215 3.92 0.71 6.43
N ALA A 216 3.66 -0.31 5.60
CA ALA A 216 4.20 -1.64 5.84
C ALA A 216 5.56 -1.74 5.17
N SER A 217 6.59 -2.11 5.91
CA SER A 217 7.91 -2.34 5.35
C SER A 217 8.73 -3.31 6.20
N HIS A 218 9.62 -4.04 5.51
CA HIS A 218 10.69 -4.82 6.14
C HIS A 218 11.95 -3.98 6.40
N ASN A 219 12.05 -2.81 5.79
CA ASN A 219 13.14 -1.88 6.01
C ASN A 219 12.87 -1.01 7.26
N ILE A 220 13.51 -1.39 8.35
CA ILE A 220 13.34 -0.71 9.66
C ILE A 220 13.82 0.75 9.63
N ALA A 221 14.82 1.07 8.79
CA ALA A 221 15.28 2.45 8.66
C ALA A 221 14.19 3.37 8.09
N LEU A 222 13.38 2.89 7.15
CA LEU A 222 12.23 3.64 6.62
C LEU A 222 11.14 3.83 7.68
N ILE A 223 10.85 2.79 8.47
CA ILE A 223 9.89 2.90 9.58
C ILE A 223 10.35 3.96 10.59
N ARG A 224 11.64 3.93 11.00
CA ARG A 224 12.22 4.93 11.92
C ARG A 224 12.19 6.35 11.35
N ARG A 225 12.42 6.48 10.03
CA ARG A 225 12.48 7.79 9.36
C ARG A 225 11.12 8.43 9.20
N TYR A 226 10.08 7.67 8.87
CA TYR A 226 8.80 8.21 8.45
C TYR A 226 7.65 7.99 9.42
N CYS A 227 7.80 7.10 10.41
CA CYS A 227 6.72 6.75 11.33
C CYS A 227 7.01 7.29 12.74
N ASN A 228 5.96 7.78 13.41
CA ASN A 228 6.02 8.18 14.82
C ASN A 228 5.53 7.07 15.77
N SER A 229 4.84 6.07 15.22
CA SER A 229 4.34 4.91 15.95
C SER A 229 4.45 3.66 15.10
N ALA A 230 4.33 2.49 15.70
CA ALA A 230 4.34 1.23 14.99
C ALA A 230 3.32 0.23 15.56
N ILE A 231 2.97 -0.76 14.75
CA ILE A 231 2.11 -1.88 15.10
C ILE A 231 2.83 -3.16 14.70
N TRP A 232 3.06 -4.05 15.65
CA TRP A 232 3.53 -5.40 15.38
C TRP A 232 2.36 -6.33 15.13
N LEU A 233 2.30 -6.85 13.90
CA LEU A 233 1.37 -7.88 13.47
C LEU A 233 2.03 -9.25 13.50
N GLU A 234 1.32 -10.22 14.04
CA GLU A 234 1.72 -11.64 14.03
C GLU A 234 0.49 -12.51 13.86
N HIS A 235 0.48 -13.34 12.82
CA HIS A 235 -0.63 -14.24 12.48
C HIS A 235 -2.01 -13.57 12.51
N GLY A 236 -2.11 -12.37 11.94
CA GLY A 236 -3.35 -11.60 11.85
C GLY A 236 -3.76 -10.86 13.12
N HIS A 237 -2.98 -10.94 14.20
CA HIS A 237 -3.24 -10.23 15.45
C HIS A 237 -2.30 -9.05 15.65
N VAL A 238 -2.79 -7.99 16.24
CA VAL A 238 -1.95 -6.94 16.82
C VAL A 238 -1.35 -7.45 18.12
N ARG A 239 -0.03 -7.64 18.15
CA ARG A 239 0.71 -8.07 19.35
C ARG A 239 1.08 -6.89 20.23
N LYS A 240 1.51 -5.82 19.59
CA LYS A 240 1.88 -4.58 20.28
C LYS A 240 1.66 -3.38 19.35
N SER A 241 1.25 -2.28 19.94
CA SER A 241 1.23 -0.95 19.33
C SER A 241 1.85 0.06 20.28
N GLY A 242 2.53 1.07 19.76
CA GLY A 242 3.19 2.09 20.58
C GLY A 242 4.23 2.87 19.79
N SER A 243 5.21 3.46 20.46
CA SER A 243 6.34 4.11 19.78
C SER A 243 7.10 3.11 18.91
N VAL A 244 7.75 3.61 17.85
CA VAL A 244 8.52 2.77 16.92
C VAL A 244 9.51 1.89 17.69
N GLU A 245 10.29 2.47 18.59
CA GLU A 245 11.35 1.75 19.31
C GLU A 245 10.81 0.67 20.27
N GLU A 246 9.72 0.94 20.99
CA GLU A 246 9.09 -0.04 21.87
C GLU A 246 8.54 -1.25 21.10
N VAL A 247 7.99 -1.01 19.92
CA VAL A 247 7.43 -2.07 19.07
C VAL A 247 8.54 -2.89 18.42
N LEU A 248 9.59 -2.24 17.91
CA LEU A 248 10.74 -2.91 17.31
C LEU A 248 11.48 -3.79 18.33
N LEU A 249 11.65 -3.29 19.55
CA LEU A 249 12.26 -4.07 20.64
C LEU A 249 11.41 -5.32 20.97
N ALA A 250 10.09 -5.14 21.11
CA ALA A 250 9.18 -6.25 21.41
C ALA A 250 9.10 -7.29 20.28
N ALA A 251 9.25 -6.87 19.02
CA ALA A 251 9.23 -7.73 17.85
C ALA A 251 10.58 -8.44 17.59
N GLY A 252 11.64 -8.13 18.38
CA GLY A 252 13.00 -8.64 18.14
C GLY A 252 13.65 -8.12 16.85
N LEU A 253 13.25 -6.95 16.39
CA LEU A 253 13.72 -6.32 15.14
C LEU A 253 14.71 -5.17 15.39
N PHE A 254 15.08 -4.94 16.67
CA PHE A 254 15.90 -3.79 17.06
C PHE A 254 17.30 -3.83 16.45
N ASP A 255 17.97 -4.99 16.48
CA ASP A 255 19.36 -5.15 16.03
C ASP A 255 19.50 -5.23 14.49
N GLN A 256 18.44 -5.52 13.75
CA GLN A 256 18.50 -5.64 12.29
C GLN A 256 18.78 -4.28 11.62
N ALA A 257 18.47 -3.17 12.25
CA ALA A 257 18.69 -1.83 11.72
C ALA A 257 20.16 -1.40 11.76
N GLU A 258 20.93 -1.81 12.76
CA GLU A 258 22.37 -1.48 12.85
C GLU A 258 23.18 -2.25 11.81
N SER A 259 22.80 -3.50 11.51
CA SER A 259 23.50 -4.32 10.51
C SER A 259 23.23 -3.87 9.06
N ALA A 260 22.07 -3.28 8.77
CA ALA A 260 21.72 -2.75 7.44
C ALA A 260 22.42 -1.40 7.16
N ALA A 261 22.57 -0.55 8.18
CA ALA A 261 23.29 0.73 8.08
C ALA A 261 24.83 0.54 7.92
N ALA A 262 25.34 -0.61 8.35
CA ALA A 262 26.79 -0.93 8.30
C ALA A 262 27.22 -1.60 6.97
N ARG A 263 26.33 -1.88 6.03
CA ARG A 263 26.71 -2.41 4.72
C ARG A 263 27.04 -1.27 3.75
N PRO A 264 28.33 -1.02 3.42
CA PRO A 264 28.68 -0.06 2.40
C PRO A 264 28.14 -0.56 1.05
N ALA A 265 27.59 0.37 0.25
CA ALA A 265 27.17 0.10 -1.11
C ALA A 265 28.29 -0.65 -1.85
N ARG A 266 28.04 -1.89 -2.27
CA ARG A 266 28.97 -2.63 -3.14
C ARG A 266 29.06 -1.84 -4.44
N ARG A 267 30.21 -1.19 -4.62
CA ARG A 267 30.65 -0.68 -5.92
C ARG A 267 30.89 -1.87 -6.84
N THR A 268 30.09 -2.01 -7.86
CA THR A 268 30.47 -2.69 -9.11
C THR A 268 30.08 -1.82 -10.28
#